data_18789b77fb3ec8ee1703b7a606fcf039
#
_entry.id   18789b77fb3ec8ee1703b7a606fcf039
#
_cell.length_a   1.000
_cell.length_b   1.000
_cell.length_c   1.000
_cell.angle_alpha   90.00
_cell.angle_beta   90.00
_cell.angle_gamma   90.00
#
_symmetry.space_group_name_H-M   'P 1'
#
loop_
_entity.id
_entity.type
_entity.pdbx_description
1 polymer ?
#
loop_
_entity_poly.entity_id
_entity_poly.type
_entity_poly.pdbx_seq_one_letter_code
_entity_poly.pdbx_strand_id
1 'polypeptide(L)'
;MSSSASKSAPRARDSWSGQTGFLLAAIGSAIGLGNIWRFPGVAYSNGGGAFIVPYVIALLAAGIPILLLDYALGHRFRGSAPAVFRRLSRRFEWLGWFQVFICFVIMTYYAVVVAWSLRYMFFSVNIAWGDDAAGFFQHYIGMDRLGSEVAYSPSVVMGVALPLLFVWGFG
;
A
#
# COMPACT_ATOMS: atom_id res chain seq x y z
N MET A 1 -45.23 3.08 32.02
CA MET A 1 -43.93 2.41 31.84
C MET A 1 -43.15 3.19 30.77
N SER A 2 -42.31 4.11 31.24
CA SER A 2 -41.53 4.99 30.36
C SER A 2 -40.21 4.32 30.03
N SER A 3 -40.03 3.87 28.79
CA SER A 3 -38.76 3.32 28.27
C SER A 3 -37.78 4.47 28.04
N SER A 4 -36.84 4.65 28.97
CA SER A 4 -35.73 5.58 28.80
C SER A 4 -34.76 4.98 27.76
N ALA A 5 -34.86 5.43 26.51
CA ALA A 5 -33.86 5.13 25.49
C ALA A 5 -32.51 5.72 25.94
N SER A 6 -31.60 4.85 26.33
CA SER A 6 -30.20 5.20 26.61
C SER A 6 -29.58 5.80 25.36
N LYS A 7 -29.40 7.12 25.34
CA LYS A 7 -28.57 7.79 24.34
C LYS A 7 -27.13 7.31 24.55
N SER A 8 -26.65 6.42 23.69
CA SER A 8 -25.24 6.06 23.64
C SER A 8 -24.39 7.32 23.48
N ALA A 9 -23.49 7.55 24.42
CA ALA A 9 -22.55 8.67 24.37
C ALA A 9 -21.76 8.63 23.03
N PRO A 10 -21.51 9.78 22.41
CA PRO A 10 -20.73 9.83 21.18
C PRO A 10 -19.36 9.18 21.44
N ARG A 11 -19.01 8.15 20.69
CA ARG A 11 -17.71 7.49 20.78
C ARG A 11 -16.64 8.56 20.58
N ALA A 12 -15.77 8.74 21.58
CA ALA A 12 -14.61 9.63 21.45
C ALA A 12 -13.81 9.20 20.23
N ARG A 13 -13.59 10.12 19.29
CA ARG A 13 -12.77 9.86 18.11
C ARG A 13 -11.30 9.92 18.52
N ASP A 14 -10.54 8.94 18.04
CA ASP A 14 -9.11 8.94 18.22
C ASP A 14 -8.51 10.21 17.58
N SER A 15 -7.68 10.89 18.32
CA SER A 15 -6.96 12.09 17.88
C SER A 15 -5.47 11.89 18.14
N TRP A 16 -4.64 12.43 17.25
CA TRP A 16 -3.20 12.37 17.42
C TRP A 16 -2.80 13.18 18.68
N SER A 17 -1.98 12.59 19.53
CA SER A 17 -1.48 13.21 20.76
C SER A 17 -0.52 14.40 20.51
N GLY A 18 -0.07 14.58 19.27
CA GLY A 18 0.81 15.67 18.88
C GLY A 18 1.12 15.69 17.38
N GLN A 19 1.59 16.85 16.91
CA GLN A 19 1.95 17.08 15.52
C GLN A 19 3.12 16.18 15.07
N THR A 20 4.08 15.93 15.94
CA THR A 20 5.24 15.07 15.66
C THR A 20 4.82 13.62 15.42
N GLY A 21 3.91 13.07 16.22
CA GLY A 21 3.38 11.73 16.03
C GLY A 21 2.66 11.58 14.70
N PHE A 22 1.84 12.56 14.31
CA PHE A 22 1.19 12.61 13.01
C PHE A 22 2.21 12.64 11.86
N LEU A 23 3.23 13.50 11.93
CA LEU A 23 4.26 13.62 10.89
C LEU A 23 5.05 12.32 10.72
N LEU A 24 5.47 11.70 11.82
CA LEU A 24 6.20 10.43 11.77
C LEU A 24 5.34 9.31 11.17
N ALA A 25 4.06 9.24 11.52
CA ALA A 25 3.14 8.27 10.94
C ALA A 25 2.90 8.53 9.45
N ALA A 26 2.75 9.79 9.03
CA ALA A 26 2.59 10.16 7.63
C ALA A 26 3.85 9.82 6.80
N ILE A 27 5.05 10.13 7.32
CA ILE A 27 6.32 9.78 6.68
C ILE A 27 6.46 8.24 6.59
N GLY A 28 6.22 7.53 7.69
CA GLY A 28 6.29 6.07 7.72
C GLY A 28 5.31 5.40 6.75
N SER A 29 4.10 5.95 6.63
CA SER A 29 3.10 5.50 5.65
C SER A 29 3.51 5.77 4.20
N ALA A 30 4.25 6.85 3.94
CA ALA A 30 4.73 7.20 2.60
C ALA A 30 5.92 6.35 2.15
N ILE A 31 6.73 5.83 3.09
CA ILE A 31 7.88 4.97 2.79
C ILE A 31 7.39 3.54 2.60
N GLY A 32 7.26 3.13 1.35
CA GLY A 32 6.84 1.77 0.98
C GLY A 32 7.91 1.04 0.17
N LEU A 33 7.72 -0.26 0.01
CA LEU A 33 8.58 -1.10 -0.84
C LEU A 33 8.74 -0.56 -2.26
N GLY A 34 7.73 0.13 -2.78
CA GLY A 34 7.79 0.78 -4.09
C GLY A 34 8.92 1.80 -4.20
N ASN A 35 9.21 2.54 -3.14
CA ASN A 35 10.27 3.54 -3.12
C ASN A 35 11.66 2.90 -3.11
N ILE A 36 11.79 1.74 -2.47
CA ILE A 36 13.08 1.04 -2.31
C ILE A 36 13.36 0.14 -3.52
N TRP A 37 12.36 -0.54 -4.03
CA TRP A 37 12.50 -1.51 -5.09
C TRP A 37 12.14 -0.94 -6.48
N ARG A 38 10.86 -0.50 -6.63
CA ARG A 38 10.33 -0.15 -7.96
C ARG A 38 10.91 1.14 -8.50
N PHE A 39 11.02 2.16 -7.66
CA PHE A 39 11.50 3.48 -8.10
C PHE A 39 12.93 3.46 -8.64
N PRO A 40 13.93 2.84 -7.95
CA PRO A 40 15.29 2.74 -8.50
C PRO A 40 15.34 1.96 -9.81
N GLY A 41 14.58 0.87 -9.94
CA GLY A 41 14.49 0.08 -11.17
C GLY A 41 13.93 0.88 -12.34
N VAL A 42 12.85 1.63 -12.13
CA VAL A 42 12.26 2.51 -13.13
C VAL A 42 13.21 3.65 -13.50
N ALA A 43 13.86 4.27 -12.53
CA ALA A 43 14.86 5.31 -12.78
C ALA A 43 16.01 4.78 -13.63
N TYR A 44 16.54 3.61 -13.29
CA TYR A 44 17.62 2.97 -14.05
C TYR A 44 17.22 2.69 -15.50
N SER A 45 16.05 2.08 -15.74
CA SER A 45 15.58 1.73 -17.08
C SER A 45 15.18 2.94 -17.94
N ASN A 46 14.98 4.11 -17.34
CA ASN A 46 14.61 5.37 -18.04
C ASN A 46 15.75 6.40 -18.05
N GLY A 47 17.01 5.98 -18.10
CA GLY A 47 18.16 6.87 -18.25
C GLY A 47 18.75 7.38 -16.93
N GLY A 48 18.49 6.72 -15.81
CA GLY A 48 19.12 7.00 -14.53
C GLY A 48 18.86 8.41 -14.03
N GLY A 49 19.92 9.22 -13.92
CA GLY A 49 19.81 10.61 -13.43
C GLY A 49 18.93 11.53 -14.29
N ALA A 50 18.83 11.27 -15.60
CA ALA A 50 17.98 12.06 -16.50
C ALA A 50 16.49 11.92 -16.16
N PHE A 51 16.07 10.78 -15.59
CA PHE A 51 14.70 10.51 -15.12
C PHE A 51 14.29 11.42 -13.96
N ILE A 52 15.24 11.85 -13.14
CA ILE A 52 14.96 12.66 -11.94
C ILE A 52 14.32 14.00 -12.29
N VAL A 53 14.73 14.63 -13.39
CA VAL A 53 14.22 15.95 -13.80
C VAL A 53 12.70 15.90 -14.10
N PRO A 54 12.21 15.08 -15.04
CA PRO A 54 10.77 14.97 -15.29
C PRO A 54 10.00 14.46 -14.08
N TYR A 55 10.59 13.60 -13.26
CA TYR A 55 9.99 13.14 -12.02
C TYR A 55 9.72 14.28 -11.04
N VAL A 56 10.71 15.16 -10.79
CA VAL A 56 10.54 16.31 -9.90
C VAL A 56 9.50 17.29 -10.46
N ILE A 57 9.50 17.54 -11.76
CA ILE A 57 8.47 18.37 -12.39
C ILE A 57 7.07 17.79 -12.18
N ALA A 58 6.89 16.50 -12.42
CA ALA A 58 5.62 15.81 -12.20
C ALA A 58 5.19 15.83 -10.73
N LEU A 59 6.14 15.65 -9.80
CA LEU A 59 5.90 15.71 -8.36
C LEU A 59 5.39 17.09 -7.94
N LEU A 60 6.03 18.16 -8.40
CA LEU A 60 5.65 19.54 -8.07
C LEU A 60 4.34 19.95 -8.75
N ALA A 61 4.15 19.58 -10.01
CA ALA A 61 2.98 19.97 -10.79
C ALA A 61 1.71 19.20 -10.46
N ALA A 62 1.82 17.92 -10.14
CA ALA A 62 0.68 17.04 -9.90
C ALA A 62 0.70 16.39 -8.52
N GLY A 63 1.82 15.81 -8.09
CA GLY A 63 1.90 15.04 -6.86
C GLY A 63 1.56 15.85 -5.63
N ILE A 64 2.21 16.98 -5.42
CA ILE A 64 1.97 17.85 -4.26
C ILE A 64 0.56 18.45 -4.26
N PRO A 65 0.02 19.02 -5.34
CA PRO A 65 -1.36 19.51 -5.37
C PRO A 65 -2.41 18.44 -5.05
N ILE A 66 -2.26 17.23 -5.59
CA ILE A 66 -3.18 16.13 -5.32
C ILE A 66 -3.10 15.71 -3.83
N LEU A 67 -1.89 15.60 -3.28
CA LEU A 67 -1.69 15.27 -1.88
C LEU A 67 -2.31 16.31 -0.94
N LEU A 68 -2.13 17.60 -1.24
CA LEU A 68 -2.76 18.69 -0.49
C LEU A 68 -4.29 18.63 -0.55
N LEU A 69 -4.84 18.29 -1.73
CA LEU A 69 -6.27 18.10 -1.89
C LEU A 69 -6.78 16.93 -1.01
N ASP A 70 -6.09 15.81 -1.01
CA ASP A 70 -6.44 14.63 -0.19
C ASP A 70 -6.45 14.97 1.30
N TYR A 71 -5.40 15.64 1.78
CA TYR A 71 -5.33 16.08 3.17
C TYR A 71 -6.44 17.08 3.53
N ALA A 72 -6.71 18.04 2.65
CA ALA A 72 -7.76 19.04 2.85
C ALA A 72 -9.14 18.39 2.94
N LEU A 73 -9.45 17.46 2.03
CA LEU A 73 -10.72 16.71 2.03
C LEU A 73 -10.82 15.81 3.25
N GLY A 74 -9.77 15.07 3.58
CA GLY A 74 -9.71 14.21 4.75
C GLY A 74 -9.91 14.97 6.05
N HIS A 75 -9.25 16.12 6.21
CA HIS A 75 -9.38 16.97 7.38
C HIS A 75 -10.78 17.58 7.50
N ARG A 76 -11.34 18.06 6.39
CA ARG A 76 -12.65 18.72 6.37
C ARG A 76 -13.80 17.75 6.64
N PHE A 77 -13.80 16.60 5.99
CA PHE A 77 -14.95 15.69 6.02
C PHE A 77 -14.83 14.54 7.02
N ARG A 78 -13.62 14.17 7.41
CA ARG A 78 -13.30 13.14 8.44
C ARG A 78 -14.14 11.88 8.29
N GLY A 79 -14.13 11.26 7.12
CA GLY A 79 -14.91 10.09 6.79
C GLY A 79 -14.21 9.14 5.83
N SER A 80 -14.86 8.02 5.52
CA SER A 80 -14.38 7.10 4.47
C SER A 80 -14.46 7.77 3.09
N ALA A 81 -13.64 7.32 2.14
CA ALA A 81 -13.61 7.89 0.78
C ALA A 81 -15.01 7.99 0.14
N PRO A 82 -15.86 6.93 0.13
CA PRO A 82 -17.21 7.05 -0.41
C PRO A 82 -18.05 8.12 0.29
N ALA A 83 -17.93 8.22 1.62
CA ALA A 83 -18.70 9.20 2.39
C ALA A 83 -18.24 10.64 2.12
N VAL A 84 -16.95 10.86 1.93
CA VAL A 84 -16.38 12.16 1.59
C VAL A 84 -16.86 12.61 0.21
N PHE A 85 -16.71 11.76 -0.82
CA PHE A 85 -17.17 12.08 -2.16
C PHE A 85 -18.68 12.28 -2.27
N ARG A 86 -19.46 11.49 -1.55
CA ARG A 86 -20.92 11.66 -1.46
C ARG A 86 -21.32 13.00 -0.85
N ARG A 87 -20.58 13.49 0.17
CA ARG A 87 -20.81 14.81 0.78
C ARG A 87 -20.45 15.96 -0.16
N LEU A 88 -19.47 15.74 -1.04
CA LEU A 88 -19.11 16.72 -2.05
C LEU A 88 -20.18 16.78 -3.16
N SER A 89 -20.55 15.63 -3.72
CA SER A 89 -21.66 15.47 -4.65
C SER A 89 -22.05 14.01 -4.75
N ARG A 90 -23.36 13.73 -4.76
CA ARG A 90 -23.89 12.38 -4.90
C ARG A 90 -23.44 11.66 -6.18
N ARG A 91 -23.12 12.44 -7.23
CA ARG A 91 -22.61 11.91 -8.49
C ARG A 91 -21.18 11.39 -8.38
N PHE A 92 -20.40 11.85 -7.42
CA PHE A 92 -19.01 11.44 -7.24
C PHE A 92 -18.81 10.32 -6.22
N GLU A 93 -19.88 9.79 -5.64
CA GLU A 93 -19.80 8.67 -4.69
C GLU A 93 -19.09 7.44 -5.30
N TRP A 94 -19.30 7.18 -6.59
CA TRP A 94 -18.64 6.08 -7.29
C TRP A 94 -17.11 6.20 -7.32
N LEU A 95 -16.55 7.40 -7.36
CA LEU A 95 -15.09 7.61 -7.25
C LEU A 95 -14.55 7.13 -5.90
N GLY A 96 -15.30 7.36 -4.83
CA GLY A 96 -14.93 6.84 -3.51
C GLY A 96 -14.92 5.31 -3.45
N TRP A 97 -15.91 4.66 -4.06
CA TRP A 97 -15.95 3.20 -4.17
C TRP A 97 -14.85 2.67 -5.08
N PHE A 98 -14.54 3.37 -6.17
CA PHE A 98 -13.44 3.04 -7.06
C PHE A 98 -12.08 3.10 -6.32
N GLN A 99 -11.88 4.10 -5.46
CA GLN A 99 -10.69 4.21 -4.62
C GLN A 99 -10.57 3.02 -3.65
N VAL A 100 -11.69 2.60 -3.01
CA VAL A 100 -11.71 1.40 -2.15
C VAL A 100 -11.35 0.15 -2.95
N PHE A 101 -11.88 0.01 -4.16
CA PHE A 101 -11.55 -1.10 -5.05
C PHE A 101 -10.06 -1.14 -5.41
N ILE A 102 -9.48 0.02 -5.76
CA ILE A 102 -8.04 0.14 -6.03
C ILE A 102 -7.23 -0.29 -4.81
N CYS A 103 -7.59 0.18 -3.60
CA CYS A 103 -6.90 -0.22 -2.36
C CYS A 103 -6.97 -1.73 -2.14
N PHE A 104 -8.11 -2.35 -2.40
CA PHE A 104 -8.28 -3.80 -2.29
C PHE A 104 -7.36 -4.56 -3.26
N VAL A 105 -7.34 -4.16 -4.54
CA VAL A 105 -6.46 -4.77 -5.55
C VAL A 105 -4.99 -4.61 -5.16
N ILE A 106 -4.58 -3.40 -4.73
CA ILE A 106 -3.20 -3.13 -4.31
C ILE A 106 -2.84 -4.02 -3.12
N MET A 107 -3.70 -4.11 -2.11
CA MET A 107 -3.45 -4.94 -0.92
C MET A 107 -3.22 -6.41 -1.30
N THR A 108 -3.97 -6.92 -2.27
CA THR A 108 -3.85 -8.32 -2.70
C THR A 108 -2.48 -8.63 -3.29
N TYR A 109 -2.01 -7.86 -4.27
CA TYR A 109 -0.69 -8.12 -4.85
C TYR A 109 0.47 -7.69 -3.94
N TYR A 110 0.27 -6.64 -3.14
CA TYR A 110 1.31 -6.14 -2.25
C TYR A 110 1.65 -7.14 -1.14
N ALA A 111 0.66 -7.91 -0.68
CA ALA A 111 0.87 -9.00 0.26
C ALA A 111 1.89 -10.03 -0.27
N VAL A 112 1.81 -10.37 -1.56
CA VAL A 112 2.76 -11.28 -2.22
C VAL A 112 4.16 -10.66 -2.26
N VAL A 113 4.27 -9.38 -2.61
CA VAL A 113 5.57 -8.66 -2.66
C VAL A 113 6.22 -8.59 -1.27
N VAL A 114 5.44 -8.35 -0.22
CA VAL A 114 5.95 -8.37 1.17
C VAL A 114 6.48 -9.75 1.54
N ALA A 115 5.77 -10.80 1.17
CA ALA A 115 6.22 -12.17 1.42
C ALA A 115 7.53 -12.50 0.70
N TRP A 116 7.69 -12.08 -0.56
CA TRP A 116 8.96 -12.21 -1.27
C TRP A 116 10.07 -11.46 -0.57
N SER A 117 9.83 -10.23 -0.14
CA SER A 117 10.83 -9.43 0.58
C SER A 117 11.28 -10.09 1.88
N LEU A 118 10.35 -10.63 2.65
CA LEU A 118 10.67 -11.38 3.88
C LEU A 118 11.51 -12.62 3.58
N ARG A 119 11.17 -13.36 2.53
CA ARG A 119 11.92 -14.55 2.14
C ARG A 119 13.33 -14.19 1.67
N TYR A 120 13.46 -13.12 0.88
CA TYR A 120 14.76 -12.62 0.43
C TYR A 120 15.65 -12.13 1.56
N MET A 121 15.06 -11.62 2.65
CA MET A 121 15.81 -11.31 3.86
C MET A 121 16.55 -12.54 4.42
N PHE A 122 15.91 -13.71 4.41
CA PHE A 122 16.57 -14.96 4.81
C PHE A 122 17.60 -15.44 3.78
N PHE A 123 17.32 -15.32 2.50
CA PHE A 123 18.26 -15.69 1.45
C PHE A 123 19.52 -14.80 1.45
N SER A 124 19.41 -13.54 1.89
CA SER A 124 20.52 -12.60 1.96
C SER A 124 21.59 -13.01 2.99
N VAL A 125 21.25 -13.79 4.00
CA VAL A 125 22.19 -14.25 5.02
C VAL A 125 23.30 -15.12 4.40
N ASN A 126 22.94 -15.96 3.42
CA ASN A 126 23.86 -16.90 2.77
C ASN A 126 24.13 -16.55 1.30
N ILE A 127 23.65 -15.38 0.82
CA ILE A 127 23.73 -14.98 -0.59
C ILE A 127 23.27 -16.12 -1.50
N ALA A 128 22.07 -16.67 -1.23
CA ALA A 128 21.57 -17.88 -1.89
C ALA A 128 21.38 -17.74 -3.42
N TRP A 129 21.35 -16.53 -3.94
CA TRP A 129 21.24 -16.24 -5.38
C TRP A 129 22.58 -16.34 -6.14
N GLY A 130 23.75 -16.47 -5.46
CA GLY A 130 25.06 -16.54 -6.09
C GLY A 130 25.31 -15.38 -7.06
N ASP A 131 25.81 -15.69 -8.24
CA ASP A 131 26.15 -14.70 -9.27
C ASP A 131 24.97 -14.38 -10.22
N ASP A 132 23.88 -15.16 -10.19
CA ASP A 132 22.68 -14.95 -11.01
C ASP A 132 21.43 -14.66 -10.17
N ALA A 133 21.33 -13.45 -9.69
CA ALA A 133 20.16 -12.99 -8.92
C ALA A 133 18.86 -12.98 -9.74
N ALA A 134 18.94 -12.71 -11.05
CA ALA A 134 17.77 -12.64 -11.92
C ALA A 134 17.20 -14.04 -12.19
N GLY A 135 18.02 -15.00 -12.55
CA GLY A 135 17.62 -16.38 -12.76
C GLY A 135 17.11 -17.02 -11.47
N PHE A 136 17.75 -16.76 -10.34
CA PHE A 136 17.26 -17.21 -9.04
C PHE A 136 15.86 -16.69 -8.73
N PHE A 137 15.60 -15.39 -9.00
CA PHE A 137 14.27 -14.83 -8.79
C PHE A 137 13.22 -15.45 -9.71
N GLN A 138 13.53 -15.62 -11.00
CA GLN A 138 12.61 -16.25 -11.96
C GLN A 138 12.27 -17.69 -11.56
N HIS A 139 13.25 -18.46 -11.15
CA HIS A 139 13.05 -19.80 -10.62
C HIS A 139 12.21 -19.80 -9.32
N TYR A 140 12.50 -18.86 -8.42
CA TYR A 140 11.78 -18.74 -7.15
C TYR A 140 10.30 -18.41 -7.33
N ILE A 141 9.93 -17.51 -8.26
CA ILE A 141 8.54 -17.17 -8.57
C ILE A 141 7.85 -18.19 -9.49
N GLY A 142 8.59 -19.19 -9.98
CA GLY A 142 8.07 -20.25 -10.85
C GLY A 142 7.81 -19.81 -12.27
N MET A 143 8.47 -18.76 -12.77
CA MET A 143 8.31 -18.30 -14.15
C MET A 143 8.80 -19.32 -15.19
N ASP A 144 9.74 -20.17 -14.82
CA ASP A 144 10.22 -21.30 -15.60
C ASP A 144 9.18 -22.43 -15.75
N ARG A 145 8.15 -22.44 -14.92
CA ARG A 145 7.07 -23.43 -14.88
C ARG A 145 5.72 -22.89 -15.43
N LEU A 146 5.74 -21.78 -16.17
CA LEU A 146 4.56 -21.19 -16.78
C LEU A 146 3.87 -22.17 -17.73
N GLY A 147 2.95 -22.97 -17.20
CA GLY A 147 2.14 -23.91 -17.98
C GLY A 147 1.18 -24.77 -17.16
N SER A 148 1.48 -25.15 -15.93
CA SER A 148 0.62 -26.07 -15.19
C SER A 148 0.50 -25.92 -13.68
N GLU A 149 1.43 -25.20 -12.98
CA GLU A 149 1.47 -25.26 -11.52
C GLU A 149 1.61 -23.92 -10.77
N VAL A 150 1.44 -22.79 -11.42
CA VAL A 150 1.65 -21.45 -10.80
C VAL A 150 0.68 -21.19 -9.63
N ALA A 151 -0.49 -21.80 -9.64
CA ALA A 151 -1.54 -21.54 -8.64
C ALA A 151 -1.25 -22.10 -7.24
N TYR A 152 -0.33 -23.06 -7.12
CA TYR A 152 -0.11 -23.79 -5.86
C TYR A 152 1.32 -23.78 -5.35
N SER A 153 2.16 -22.84 -5.81
CA SER A 153 3.51 -22.77 -5.25
C SER A 153 3.41 -22.41 -3.76
N PRO A 154 4.12 -23.13 -2.86
CA PRO A 154 4.10 -22.86 -1.41
C PRO A 154 4.45 -21.41 -1.06
N SER A 155 5.27 -20.76 -1.89
CA SER A 155 5.66 -19.36 -1.73
C SER A 155 4.50 -18.39 -1.96
N VAL A 156 3.63 -18.64 -2.94
CA VAL A 156 2.42 -17.82 -3.19
C VAL A 156 1.41 -18.03 -2.08
N VAL A 157 1.18 -19.27 -1.69
CA VAL A 157 0.25 -19.59 -0.59
C VAL A 157 0.71 -18.98 0.72
N MET A 158 1.99 -19.11 1.09
CA MET A 158 2.54 -18.48 2.30
C MET A 158 2.55 -16.95 2.19
N GLY A 159 2.76 -16.40 0.99
CA GLY A 159 2.74 -14.97 0.75
C GLY A 159 1.38 -14.33 0.97
N VAL A 160 0.33 -15.05 0.71
CA VAL A 160 -1.06 -14.58 0.97
C VAL A 160 -1.50 -14.94 2.39
N ALA A 161 -1.19 -16.13 2.86
CA ALA A 161 -1.65 -16.61 4.17
C ALA A 161 -1.00 -15.87 5.35
N LEU A 162 0.32 -15.59 5.30
CA LEU A 162 1.02 -14.93 6.40
C LEU A 162 0.52 -13.50 6.69
N PRO A 163 0.36 -12.59 5.71
CA PRO A 163 -0.21 -11.29 5.96
C PRO A 163 -1.66 -11.34 6.44
N LEU A 164 -2.47 -12.28 5.91
CA LEU A 164 -3.85 -12.46 6.37
C LEU A 164 -3.89 -12.94 7.83
N LEU A 165 -3.04 -13.90 8.21
CA LEU A 165 -2.94 -14.36 9.59
C LEU A 165 -2.45 -13.26 10.53
N PHE A 166 -1.52 -12.41 10.06
CA PHE A 166 -1.03 -11.27 10.84
C PHE A 166 -2.14 -10.24 11.06
N VAL A 167 -2.87 -9.86 10.02
CA VAL A 167 -4.00 -8.91 10.12
C VAL A 167 -5.12 -9.48 11.00
N TRP A 168 -5.42 -10.78 10.89
CA TRP A 168 -6.46 -11.44 11.70
C TRP A 168 -6.04 -11.69 13.15
N GLY A 169 -4.75 -11.87 13.40
CA GLY A 169 -4.23 -12.14 14.75
C GLY A 169 -4.01 -10.90 15.61
N PHE A 170 -3.87 -9.72 15.01
CA PHE A 170 -3.57 -8.45 15.69
C PHE A 170 -4.64 -7.36 15.46
N GLY A 171 -5.70 -7.61 14.71
CA GLY A 171 -6.85 -6.73 14.49
C GLY A 171 -8.04 -7.15 15.32
#